data_a7fce0c3e80707bc6316b9d97d19381d
#
_entry.id   a7fce0c3e80707bc6316b9d97d19381d
#
_cell.length_a   1.000
_cell.length_b   1.000
_cell.length_c   1.000
_cell.angle_alpha   90.00
_cell.angle_beta   90.00
_cell.angle_gamma   90.00
#
_symmetry.space_group_name_H-M   'P 1'
#
loop_
_entity.id
_entity.type
_entity.pdbx_description
1 polymer ?
#
loop_
_entity_poly.entity_id
_entity_poly.type
_entity_poly.pdbx_seq_one_letter_code
_entity_poly.pdbx_strand_id
1 'polypeptide(L)'
;PRRGVAFFIIVAFVLTLLWRLLFIQLFTTPQLNRRVLIIGAGRSGTELGQIISQIWPPPFFTVGYIDDDPEKVGTEIQNYSVLGTSEDLMDIVRKNHVTDLVFAITGAMQPKMFNALFEAEEQGVEITTMPVIYEELLGRVPIFLLQSDWLLRSFVDEAHMGGLFELSKRLMDIIGSLVGLAIFILTFPLISGLIVITSGFPIFYMQIRLGRNAKPFKIIKYRTLIRDAE
;
A
#
# COMPACT_ATOMS: atom_id res chain seq x y z
N PRO A 1 -24.98 -40.75 11.39
CA PRO A 1 -24.40 -39.59 10.69
C PRO A 1 -24.50 -38.26 11.50
N ARG A 2 -25.63 -37.97 12.23
CA ARG A 2 -25.80 -36.69 12.95
C ARG A 2 -24.74 -36.42 14.02
N ARG A 3 -24.28 -37.47 14.75
CA ARG A 3 -23.22 -37.32 15.78
C ARG A 3 -21.86 -36.95 15.14
N GLY A 4 -21.53 -37.50 13.96
CA GLY A 4 -20.30 -37.17 13.27
C GLY A 4 -20.28 -35.73 12.75
N VAL A 5 -21.41 -35.23 12.27
CA VAL A 5 -21.53 -33.81 11.84
C VAL A 5 -21.40 -32.86 13.04
N ALA A 6 -22.04 -33.17 14.17
CA ALA A 6 -21.92 -32.37 15.39
C ALA A 6 -20.47 -32.33 15.89
N PHE A 7 -19.79 -33.47 15.92
CA PHE A 7 -18.39 -33.55 16.30
C PHE A 7 -17.49 -32.75 15.36
N PHE A 8 -17.69 -32.83 14.05
CA PHE A 8 -16.96 -32.05 13.05
C PHE A 8 -17.14 -30.55 13.27
N ILE A 9 -18.38 -30.08 13.51
CA ILE A 9 -18.67 -28.66 13.74
C ILE A 9 -17.96 -28.18 15.00
N ILE A 10 -17.99 -28.96 16.09
CA ILE A 10 -17.32 -28.60 17.35
C ILE A 10 -15.81 -28.51 17.14
N VAL A 11 -15.19 -29.49 16.47
CA VAL A 11 -13.75 -29.50 16.20
C VAL A 11 -13.36 -28.33 15.30
N ALA A 12 -14.11 -28.08 14.23
CA ALA A 12 -13.87 -26.96 13.33
C ALA A 12 -13.97 -25.62 14.06
N PHE A 13 -14.97 -25.44 14.92
CA PHE A 13 -15.14 -24.24 15.74
C PHE A 13 -13.95 -24.05 16.69
N VAL A 14 -13.54 -25.08 17.41
CA VAL A 14 -12.41 -25.01 18.36
C VAL A 14 -11.11 -24.69 17.61
N LEU A 15 -10.84 -25.35 16.48
CA LEU A 15 -9.66 -25.08 15.67
C LEU A 15 -9.65 -23.65 15.12
N THR A 16 -10.78 -23.15 14.65
CA THR A 16 -10.90 -21.78 14.15
C THR A 16 -10.68 -20.75 15.28
N LEU A 17 -11.22 -21.04 16.46
CA LEU A 17 -11.05 -20.17 17.63
C LEU A 17 -9.60 -20.16 18.11
N LEU A 18 -8.96 -21.33 18.19
CA LEU A 18 -7.53 -21.44 18.51
C LEU A 18 -6.66 -20.73 17.50
N TRP A 19 -6.92 -20.90 16.20
CA TRP A 19 -6.23 -20.19 15.14
C TRP A 19 -6.38 -18.67 15.28
N ARG A 20 -7.59 -18.20 15.56
CA ARG A 20 -7.87 -16.77 15.74
C ARG A 20 -7.15 -16.19 16.94
N LEU A 21 -7.13 -16.89 18.07
CA LEU A 21 -6.40 -16.48 19.28
C LEU A 21 -4.89 -16.44 19.02
N LEU A 22 -4.35 -17.46 18.35
CA LEU A 22 -2.95 -17.52 17.95
C LEU A 22 -2.59 -16.38 16.98
N PHE A 23 -3.43 -16.12 16.01
CA PHE A 23 -3.27 -15.02 15.06
C PHE A 23 -3.23 -13.66 15.77
N ILE A 24 -4.19 -13.41 16.66
CA ILE A 24 -4.22 -12.18 17.45
C ILE A 24 -2.93 -12.05 18.28
N GLN A 25 -2.51 -13.12 18.96
CA GLN A 25 -1.33 -13.10 19.82
C GLN A 25 -0.02 -12.92 19.03
N LEU A 26 0.10 -13.49 17.84
CA LEU A 26 1.30 -13.38 17.00
C LEU A 26 1.37 -12.05 16.23
N PHE A 27 0.24 -11.60 15.70
CA PHE A 27 0.21 -10.45 14.77
C PHE A 27 -0.26 -9.13 15.40
N THR A 28 -0.78 -9.14 16.65
CA THR A 28 -1.18 -7.91 17.33
C THR A 28 -0.22 -7.56 18.49
N THR A 29 0.89 -8.28 18.63
CA THR A 29 1.92 -7.92 19.62
C THR A 29 2.64 -6.65 19.19
N PRO A 30 2.89 -5.69 20.10
CA PRO A 30 3.59 -4.43 19.80
C PRO A 30 4.98 -4.60 19.19
N GLN A 31 5.58 -5.78 19.35
CA GLN A 31 6.92 -6.11 18.82
C GLN A 31 6.93 -6.42 17.32
N LEU A 32 5.78 -6.74 16.73
CA LEU A 32 5.60 -6.97 15.29
C LEU A 32 5.02 -5.75 14.57
N ASN A 33 4.62 -4.73 15.31
CA ASN A 33 4.10 -3.50 14.72
C ASN A 33 5.26 -2.66 14.17
N ARG A 34 5.08 -2.12 12.96
CA ARG A 34 5.96 -1.11 12.36
C ARG A 34 6.21 0.01 13.39
N ARG A 35 7.48 0.30 13.62
CA ARG A 35 7.91 1.38 14.53
C ARG A 35 8.27 2.59 13.70
N VAL A 36 7.37 3.55 13.68
CA VAL A 36 7.41 4.70 12.78
C VAL A 36 8.00 5.91 13.49
N LEU A 37 8.96 6.57 12.86
CA LEU A 37 9.50 7.85 13.26
C LEU A 37 9.14 8.89 12.18
N ILE A 38 8.51 9.99 12.59
CA ILE A 38 8.04 11.03 11.66
C ILE A 38 9.15 12.08 11.48
N ILE A 39 9.53 12.33 10.25
CA ILE A 39 10.56 13.30 9.88
C ILE A 39 9.89 14.60 9.49
N GLY A 40 10.06 15.61 10.36
CA GLY A 40 9.42 16.91 10.29
C GLY A 40 8.28 17.06 11.31
N ALA A 41 8.48 17.96 12.27
CA ALA A 41 7.49 18.35 13.28
C ALA A 41 6.80 19.69 12.91
N GLY A 42 6.65 19.93 11.61
CA GLY A 42 5.89 21.04 11.05
C GLY A 42 4.40 20.71 10.93
N ARG A 43 3.66 21.54 10.18
CA ARG A 43 2.22 21.40 9.99
C ARG A 43 1.83 20.00 9.49
N SER A 44 2.52 19.49 8.48
CA SER A 44 2.21 18.19 7.88
C SER A 44 2.50 17.02 8.82
N GLY A 45 3.64 17.04 9.53
CA GLY A 45 3.95 16.01 10.52
C GLY A 45 2.99 16.03 11.71
N THR A 46 2.62 17.21 12.19
CA THR A 46 1.62 17.36 13.26
C THR A 46 0.26 16.82 12.84
N GLU A 47 -0.19 17.10 11.62
CA GLU A 47 -1.44 16.58 11.06
C GLU A 47 -1.42 15.05 10.94
N LEU A 48 -0.31 14.50 10.47
CA LEU A 48 -0.13 13.05 10.40
C LEU A 48 -0.21 12.40 11.80
N GLY A 49 0.50 12.95 12.78
CA GLY A 49 0.44 12.46 14.16
C GLY A 49 -0.97 12.52 14.76
N GLN A 50 -1.72 13.57 14.44
CA GLN A 50 -3.12 13.69 14.85
C GLN A 50 -3.99 12.59 14.25
N ILE A 51 -3.84 12.31 12.95
CA ILE A 51 -4.57 11.24 12.27
C ILE A 51 -4.25 9.89 12.89
N ILE A 52 -2.97 9.59 13.09
CA ILE A 52 -2.53 8.33 13.69
C ILE A 52 -3.12 8.15 15.09
N SER A 53 -3.12 9.20 15.91
CA SER A 53 -3.64 9.15 17.29
C SER A 53 -5.16 8.90 17.39
N GLN A 54 -5.91 9.16 16.31
CA GLN A 54 -7.36 8.97 16.23
C GLN A 54 -7.77 7.58 15.76
N ILE A 55 -6.85 6.81 15.17
CA ILE A 55 -7.13 5.47 14.64
C ILE A 55 -6.98 4.42 15.74
N TRP A 56 -8.01 3.62 15.96
CA TRP A 56 -7.98 2.52 16.92
C TRP A 56 -8.43 1.20 16.27
N PRO A 57 -7.66 0.10 16.38
CA PRO A 57 -6.32 0.01 16.99
C PRO A 57 -5.27 0.79 16.18
N PRO A 58 -4.18 1.28 16.83
CA PRO A 58 -3.15 2.03 16.14
C PRO A 58 -2.49 1.14 15.06
N PRO A 59 -2.35 1.64 13.82
CA PRO A 59 -1.84 0.85 12.70
C PRO A 59 -0.35 0.52 12.84
N PHE A 60 0.38 1.35 13.57
CA PHE A 60 1.80 1.19 13.89
C PHE A 60 2.15 1.93 15.19
N PHE A 61 3.32 1.64 15.73
CA PHE A 61 3.83 2.30 16.93
C PHE A 61 4.61 3.55 16.53
N THR A 62 4.05 4.73 16.79
CA THR A 62 4.75 6.00 16.56
C THR A 62 5.74 6.27 17.68
N VAL A 63 7.02 6.34 17.33
CA VAL A 63 8.13 6.58 18.26
C VAL A 63 8.22 8.06 18.64
N GLY A 64 8.03 8.96 17.67
CA GLY A 64 8.11 10.40 17.88
C GLY A 64 8.39 11.15 16.58
N TYR A 65 8.96 12.35 16.73
CA TYR A 65 9.36 13.22 15.62
C TYR A 65 10.86 13.49 15.62
N ILE A 66 11.37 13.80 14.43
CA ILE A 66 12.68 14.44 14.22
C ILE A 66 12.44 15.77 13.49
N ASP A 67 13.06 16.86 13.96
CA ASP A 67 13.00 18.17 13.30
C ASP A 67 14.31 18.90 13.49
N ASP A 68 14.85 19.51 12.42
CA ASP A 68 16.12 20.25 12.47
C ASP A 68 15.99 21.65 13.14
N ASP A 69 14.80 22.03 13.57
CA ASP A 69 14.57 23.24 14.35
C ASP A 69 14.88 22.96 15.84
N PRO A 70 15.98 23.53 16.39
CA PRO A 70 16.39 23.27 17.78
C PRO A 70 15.34 23.69 18.82
N GLU A 71 14.48 24.66 18.49
CA GLU A 71 13.45 25.13 19.42
C GLU A 71 12.34 24.09 19.63
N LYS A 72 12.19 23.16 18.72
CA LYS A 72 11.20 22.09 18.80
C LYS A 72 11.70 20.86 19.54
N VAL A 73 13.01 20.65 19.62
CA VAL A 73 13.57 19.45 20.27
C VAL A 73 13.14 19.40 21.74
N GLY A 74 12.63 18.25 22.14
CA GLY A 74 12.08 18.04 23.48
C GLY A 74 10.64 18.53 23.69
N THR A 75 10.03 19.19 22.69
CA THR A 75 8.60 19.55 22.77
C THR A 75 7.71 18.34 22.48
N GLU A 76 6.50 18.36 23.02
CA GLU A 76 5.50 17.32 22.80
C GLU A 76 4.44 17.81 21.81
N ILE A 77 4.19 17.03 20.76
CA ILE A 77 3.24 17.32 19.69
C ILE A 77 2.31 16.11 19.54
N GLN A 78 1.01 16.30 19.76
CA GLN A 78 -0.01 15.23 19.61
C GLN A 78 0.35 13.93 20.35
N ASN A 79 0.82 14.07 21.62
CA ASN A 79 1.26 12.98 22.49
C ASN A 79 2.58 12.28 22.06
N TYR A 80 3.32 12.85 21.13
CA TYR A 80 4.62 12.34 20.69
C TYR A 80 5.69 13.43 20.85
N SER A 81 6.86 13.05 21.37
CA SER A 81 7.95 14.00 21.59
C SER A 81 8.81 14.19 20.34
N VAL A 82 9.34 15.38 20.14
CA VAL A 82 10.43 15.65 19.19
C VAL A 82 11.73 15.18 19.83
N LEU A 83 12.29 14.09 19.33
CA LEU A 83 13.37 13.35 19.97
C LEU A 83 14.76 13.91 19.68
N GLY A 84 14.92 14.67 18.60
CA GLY A 84 16.20 15.24 18.20
C GLY A 84 16.16 15.82 16.80
N THR A 85 17.34 16.05 16.25
CA THR A 85 17.59 16.58 14.90
C THR A 85 18.06 15.50 13.93
N SER A 86 18.38 15.88 12.70
CA SER A 86 19.00 14.96 11.71
C SER A 86 20.31 14.36 12.21
N GLU A 87 21.07 15.06 13.07
CA GLU A 87 22.33 14.57 13.64
C GLU A 87 22.11 13.40 14.61
N ASP A 88 20.96 13.35 15.28
CA ASP A 88 20.59 12.31 16.24
C ASP A 88 19.83 11.14 15.62
N LEU A 89 19.45 11.24 14.32
CA LEU A 89 18.53 10.34 13.65
C LEU A 89 18.96 8.88 13.78
N MET A 90 20.21 8.57 13.47
CA MET A 90 20.69 7.18 13.45
C MET A 90 20.77 6.55 14.84
N ASP A 91 21.11 7.33 15.86
CA ASP A 91 21.12 6.87 17.24
C ASP A 91 19.70 6.59 17.75
N ILE A 92 18.75 7.47 17.38
CA ILE A 92 17.33 7.31 17.70
C ILE A 92 16.75 6.08 17.00
N VAL A 93 17.08 5.87 15.73
CA VAL A 93 16.66 4.70 14.95
C VAL A 93 17.11 3.41 15.63
N ARG A 94 18.37 3.31 15.99
CA ARG A 94 18.94 2.13 16.65
C ARG A 94 18.37 1.90 18.05
N LYS A 95 18.33 2.95 18.87
CA LYS A 95 17.85 2.89 20.26
C LYS A 95 16.39 2.47 20.36
N ASN A 96 15.56 2.95 19.45
CA ASN A 96 14.12 2.72 19.46
C ASN A 96 13.68 1.61 18.50
N HIS A 97 14.62 0.94 17.82
CA HIS A 97 14.31 -0.10 16.83
C HIS A 97 13.30 0.38 15.77
N VAL A 98 13.54 1.58 15.23
CA VAL A 98 12.69 2.16 14.18
C VAL A 98 12.80 1.33 12.92
N THR A 99 11.66 0.95 12.36
CA THR A 99 11.58 0.17 11.12
C THR A 99 11.26 1.04 9.92
N ASP A 100 10.56 2.15 10.16
CA ASP A 100 10.05 3.02 9.10
C ASP A 100 10.23 4.50 9.47
N LEU A 101 10.68 5.27 8.49
CA LEU A 101 10.73 6.74 8.54
C LEU A 101 9.64 7.32 7.65
N VAL A 102 8.78 8.16 8.20
CA VAL A 102 7.75 8.85 7.42
C VAL A 102 8.17 10.29 7.18
N PHE A 103 8.49 10.58 5.94
CA PHE A 103 8.88 11.92 5.53
C PHE A 103 7.66 12.85 5.41
N ALA A 104 7.58 13.85 6.29
CA ALA A 104 6.47 14.81 6.40
C ALA A 104 6.91 16.28 6.22
N ILE A 105 8.10 16.53 5.67
CA ILE A 105 8.59 17.89 5.37
C ILE A 105 8.00 18.33 4.02
N THR A 106 7.27 19.45 4.02
CA THR A 106 6.67 20.04 2.82
C THR A 106 7.49 21.18 2.23
N GLY A 107 8.50 21.65 2.94
CA GLY A 107 9.42 22.72 2.51
C GLY A 107 10.74 22.19 1.94
N ALA A 108 11.71 23.11 1.78
CA ALA A 108 13.07 22.73 1.39
C ALA A 108 13.72 21.87 2.48
N MET A 109 14.21 20.69 2.09
CA MET A 109 14.96 19.80 2.97
C MET A 109 16.40 20.31 3.15
N GLN A 110 16.88 20.29 4.37
CA GLN A 110 18.29 20.58 4.63
C GLN A 110 19.18 19.42 4.15
N PRO A 111 20.38 19.71 3.60
CA PRO A 111 21.31 18.67 3.15
C PRO A 111 21.69 17.65 4.24
N LYS A 112 21.76 18.09 5.50
CA LYS A 112 22.05 17.19 6.64
C LYS A 112 20.95 16.14 6.82
N MET A 113 19.68 16.54 6.78
CA MET A 113 18.54 15.64 6.87
C MET A 113 18.52 14.64 5.71
N PHE A 114 18.81 15.12 4.48
CA PHE A 114 18.89 14.23 3.32
C PHE A 114 19.95 13.14 3.51
N ASN A 115 21.16 13.50 3.96
CA ASN A 115 22.24 12.56 4.20
C ASN A 115 21.87 11.56 5.30
N ALA A 116 21.24 12.01 6.39
CA ALA A 116 20.81 11.14 7.48
C ALA A 116 19.72 10.14 7.05
N LEU A 117 18.79 10.56 6.20
CA LEU A 117 17.78 9.67 5.61
C LEU A 117 18.42 8.63 4.69
N PHE A 118 19.37 9.04 3.85
CA PHE A 118 20.07 8.14 2.96
C PHE A 118 20.86 7.06 3.74
N GLU A 119 21.53 7.46 4.83
CA GLU A 119 22.22 6.53 5.72
C GLU A 119 21.25 5.53 6.38
N ALA A 120 20.06 5.99 6.78
CA ALA A 120 19.02 5.13 7.36
C ALA A 120 18.52 4.09 6.35
N GLU A 121 18.30 4.50 5.10
CA GLU A 121 17.89 3.61 4.00
C GLU A 121 18.95 2.53 3.74
N GLU A 122 20.23 2.90 3.70
CA GLU A 122 21.34 1.94 3.54
C GLU A 122 21.41 0.91 4.68
N GLN A 123 20.92 1.26 5.87
CA GLN A 123 20.82 0.34 7.01
C GLN A 123 19.52 -0.48 7.02
N GLY A 124 18.71 -0.36 5.97
CA GLY A 124 17.49 -1.15 5.77
C GLY A 124 16.24 -0.59 6.45
N VAL A 125 16.25 0.69 6.85
CA VAL A 125 15.04 1.36 7.35
C VAL A 125 14.20 1.79 6.16
N GLU A 126 12.90 1.46 6.18
CA GLU A 126 11.99 1.83 5.09
C GLU A 126 11.65 3.32 5.17
N ILE A 127 11.80 4.04 4.04
CA ILE A 127 11.43 5.45 3.96
C ILE A 127 10.17 5.59 3.14
N THR A 128 9.15 6.15 3.78
CA THR A 128 7.84 6.38 3.16
C THR A 128 7.50 7.87 3.24
N THR A 129 6.74 8.37 2.29
CA THR A 129 6.28 9.77 2.31
C THR A 129 4.92 9.91 3.00
N MET A 130 4.66 11.07 3.61
CA MET A 130 3.39 11.35 4.28
C MET A 130 2.16 11.04 3.41
N PRO A 131 2.09 11.42 2.12
CA PRO A 131 0.93 11.12 1.29
C PRO A 131 0.66 9.63 1.11
N VAL A 132 1.69 8.79 1.02
CA VAL A 132 1.54 7.33 0.92
C VAL A 132 0.94 6.76 2.21
N ILE A 133 1.46 7.16 3.37
CA ILE A 133 0.90 6.76 4.67
C ILE A 133 -0.53 7.30 4.84
N TYR A 134 -0.79 8.52 4.39
CA TYR A 134 -2.12 9.12 4.46
C TYR A 134 -3.14 8.30 3.63
N GLU A 135 -2.75 7.87 2.43
CA GLU A 135 -3.56 7.01 1.58
C GLU A 135 -3.77 5.62 2.21
N GLU A 136 -2.71 5.02 2.76
CA GLU A 136 -2.78 3.74 3.47
C GLU A 136 -3.76 3.79 4.64
N LEU A 137 -3.74 4.87 5.43
CA LEU A 137 -4.57 5.03 6.63
C LEU A 137 -6.02 5.39 6.33
N LEU A 138 -6.26 6.25 5.36
CA LEU A 138 -7.58 6.87 5.12
C LEU A 138 -8.23 6.45 3.79
N GLY A 139 -7.52 5.74 2.91
CA GLY A 139 -7.97 5.42 1.55
C GLY A 139 -8.21 6.65 0.68
N ARG A 140 -7.56 7.78 1.00
CA ARG A 140 -7.72 9.07 0.32
C ARG A 140 -6.37 9.73 0.12
N VAL A 141 -6.20 10.42 -1.01
CA VAL A 141 -5.00 11.21 -1.29
C VAL A 141 -5.24 12.65 -0.78
N PRO A 142 -4.33 13.22 0.04
CA PRO A 142 -4.46 14.58 0.54
C PRO A 142 -4.13 15.61 -0.55
N ILE A 143 -5.12 16.02 -1.33
CA ILE A 143 -4.96 16.91 -2.49
C ILE A 143 -4.27 18.23 -2.11
N PHE A 144 -4.50 18.75 -0.91
CA PHE A 144 -3.91 19.99 -0.42
C PHE A 144 -2.41 19.90 -0.08
N LEU A 145 -1.86 18.68 0.03
CA LEU A 145 -0.42 18.43 0.22
C LEU A 145 0.31 18.16 -1.11
N LEU A 146 -0.40 18.06 -2.20
CA LEU A 146 0.15 17.82 -3.53
C LEU A 146 0.80 19.09 -4.08
N GLN A 147 2.01 19.42 -3.62
CA GLN A 147 2.86 20.38 -4.32
C GLN A 147 3.47 19.72 -5.56
N SER A 148 3.75 20.51 -6.59
CA SER A 148 4.24 20.03 -7.90
C SER A 148 5.45 19.09 -7.79
N ASP A 149 6.34 19.34 -6.84
CA ASP A 149 7.54 18.53 -6.59
C ASP A 149 7.25 17.14 -6.02
N TRP A 150 6.13 16.98 -5.32
CA TRP A 150 5.72 15.68 -4.79
C TRP A 150 5.24 14.73 -5.89
N LEU A 151 4.49 15.25 -6.87
CA LEU A 151 4.06 14.46 -8.03
C LEU A 151 5.24 13.85 -8.77
N LEU A 152 6.33 14.61 -8.94
CA LEU A 152 7.54 14.12 -9.58
C LEU A 152 8.26 13.04 -8.76
N ARG A 153 8.25 13.14 -7.43
CA ARG A 153 8.89 12.16 -6.54
C ARG A 153 8.13 10.85 -6.45
N SER A 154 6.80 10.88 -6.36
CA SER A 154 5.99 9.65 -6.33
C SER A 154 6.09 8.84 -7.63
N PHE A 155 6.40 9.47 -8.76
CA PHE A 155 6.69 8.75 -10.01
C PHE A 155 8.09 8.09 -10.02
N VAL A 156 9.02 8.59 -9.21
CA VAL A 156 10.39 8.02 -9.11
C VAL A 156 10.41 6.80 -8.20
N ASP A 157 9.62 6.80 -7.11
CA ASP A 157 9.55 5.68 -6.16
C ASP A 157 8.92 4.41 -6.78
N GLU A 158 7.97 4.56 -7.73
CA GLU A 158 7.46 3.42 -8.50
C GLU A 158 8.52 2.75 -9.41
N ALA A 159 9.61 3.45 -9.71
CA ALA A 159 10.67 2.92 -10.59
C ALA A 159 11.63 1.94 -9.90
N HIS A 160 11.59 1.81 -8.57
CA HIS A 160 12.52 0.98 -7.79
C HIS A 160 11.95 -0.38 -7.35
N MET A 161 10.84 -0.84 -7.91
CA MET A 161 10.42 -2.22 -7.70
C MET A 161 11.48 -3.15 -8.30
N GLY A 162 12.21 -3.86 -7.43
CA GLY A 162 13.36 -4.66 -7.80
C GLY A 162 13.05 -5.66 -8.94
N GLY A 163 14.02 -5.89 -9.82
CA GLY A 163 13.86 -6.73 -11.02
C GLY A 163 13.32 -8.14 -10.74
N LEU A 164 13.50 -8.68 -9.53
CA LEU A 164 12.89 -9.95 -9.09
C LEU A 164 11.37 -9.87 -8.97
N PHE A 165 10.84 -8.74 -8.51
CA PHE A 165 9.38 -8.54 -8.45
C PHE A 165 8.77 -8.45 -9.85
N GLU A 166 9.40 -7.71 -10.77
CA GLU A 166 8.94 -7.63 -12.16
C GLU A 166 9.01 -8.99 -12.86
N LEU A 167 10.06 -9.77 -12.60
CA LEU A 167 10.19 -11.11 -13.15
C LEU A 167 9.09 -12.05 -12.62
N SER A 168 8.87 -12.04 -11.32
CA SER A 168 7.82 -12.86 -10.67
C SER A 168 6.44 -12.48 -11.16
N LYS A 169 6.15 -11.18 -11.25
CA LYS A 169 4.92 -10.67 -11.82
C LYS A 169 4.74 -11.13 -13.27
N ARG A 170 5.78 -11.01 -14.10
CA ARG A 170 5.73 -11.43 -15.49
C ARG A 170 5.44 -12.91 -15.64
N LEU A 171 6.05 -13.74 -14.80
CA LEU A 171 5.78 -15.19 -14.78
C LEU A 171 4.34 -15.49 -14.39
N MET A 172 3.82 -14.83 -13.35
CA MET A 172 2.41 -14.96 -12.96
C MET A 172 1.45 -14.51 -14.06
N ASP A 173 1.75 -13.40 -14.73
CA ASP A 173 0.94 -12.89 -15.85
C ASP A 173 0.90 -13.90 -17.02
N ILE A 174 2.03 -14.53 -17.34
CA ILE A 174 2.10 -15.56 -18.40
C ILE A 174 1.30 -16.79 -18.01
N ILE A 175 1.49 -17.32 -16.81
CA ILE A 175 0.75 -18.50 -16.34
C ILE A 175 -0.75 -18.20 -16.29
N GLY A 176 -1.13 -17.07 -15.70
CA GLY A 176 -2.54 -16.66 -15.61
C GLY A 176 -3.19 -16.48 -16.98
N SER A 177 -2.46 -15.87 -17.93
CA SER A 177 -2.96 -15.69 -19.29
C SER A 177 -3.12 -17.01 -20.06
N LEU A 178 -2.21 -17.97 -19.87
CA LEU A 178 -2.33 -19.31 -20.48
C LEU A 178 -3.55 -20.08 -19.94
N VAL A 179 -3.75 -20.05 -18.61
CA VAL A 179 -4.93 -20.65 -17.98
C VAL A 179 -6.21 -19.96 -18.47
N GLY A 180 -6.22 -18.63 -18.48
CA GLY A 180 -7.35 -17.85 -18.98
C GLY A 180 -7.66 -18.13 -20.46
N LEU A 181 -6.63 -18.27 -21.29
CA LEU A 181 -6.78 -18.61 -22.70
C LEU A 181 -7.35 -20.04 -22.90
N ALA A 182 -6.92 -21.01 -22.10
CA ALA A 182 -7.45 -22.35 -22.15
C ALA A 182 -8.95 -22.37 -21.79
N ILE A 183 -9.35 -21.66 -20.73
CA ILE A 183 -10.77 -21.53 -20.35
C ILE A 183 -11.56 -20.81 -21.47
N PHE A 184 -10.97 -19.75 -22.04
CA PHE A 184 -11.59 -19.02 -23.15
C PHE A 184 -11.86 -19.91 -24.35
N ILE A 185 -10.87 -20.69 -24.80
CA ILE A 185 -11.02 -21.62 -25.94
C ILE A 185 -12.13 -22.64 -25.68
N LEU A 186 -12.19 -23.18 -24.46
CA LEU A 186 -13.20 -24.16 -24.08
C LEU A 186 -14.61 -23.59 -24.08
N THR A 187 -14.77 -22.36 -23.58
CA THR A 187 -16.07 -21.67 -23.43
C THR A 187 -16.50 -20.91 -24.69
N PHE A 188 -15.55 -20.58 -25.57
CA PHE A 188 -15.77 -19.77 -26.78
C PHE A 188 -16.92 -20.27 -27.67
N PRO A 189 -17.00 -21.55 -28.08
CA PRO A 189 -18.05 -22.00 -28.98
C PRO A 189 -19.46 -21.86 -28.35
N LEU A 190 -19.56 -22.14 -27.04
CA LEU A 190 -20.82 -22.01 -26.32
C LEU A 190 -21.29 -20.56 -26.22
N ILE A 191 -20.39 -19.67 -25.74
CA ILE A 191 -20.70 -18.24 -25.55
C ILE A 191 -20.97 -17.57 -26.89
N SER A 192 -20.15 -17.85 -27.90
CA SER A 192 -20.33 -17.32 -29.26
C SER A 192 -21.65 -17.75 -29.90
N GLY A 193 -22.01 -19.00 -29.73
CA GLY A 193 -23.28 -19.52 -30.18
C GLY A 193 -24.47 -18.82 -29.53
N LEU A 194 -24.42 -18.60 -28.21
CA LEU A 194 -25.46 -17.87 -27.49
C LEU A 194 -25.56 -16.42 -27.96
N ILE A 195 -24.43 -15.72 -28.17
CA ILE A 195 -24.43 -14.35 -28.66
C ILE A 195 -25.04 -14.25 -30.07
N VAL A 196 -24.66 -15.14 -30.95
CA VAL A 196 -25.22 -15.17 -32.34
C VAL A 196 -26.73 -15.38 -32.33
N ILE A 197 -27.24 -16.29 -31.49
CA ILE A 197 -28.68 -16.57 -31.38
C ILE A 197 -29.45 -15.39 -30.78
N THR A 198 -28.87 -14.72 -29.76
CA THR A 198 -29.57 -13.65 -29.03
C THR A 198 -29.39 -12.25 -29.62
N SER A 199 -28.21 -11.95 -30.14
CA SER A 199 -27.81 -10.57 -30.52
C SER A 199 -27.26 -10.47 -31.95
N GLY A 200 -27.05 -11.61 -32.65
CA GLY A 200 -26.49 -11.64 -34.01
C GLY A 200 -25.00 -11.29 -34.05
N PHE A 201 -24.50 -11.08 -35.28
CA PHE A 201 -23.12 -10.66 -35.51
C PHE A 201 -22.95 -9.13 -35.35
N PRO A 202 -21.76 -8.63 -34.96
CA PRO A 202 -20.52 -9.34 -34.63
C PRO A 202 -20.49 -9.85 -33.19
N ILE A 203 -19.72 -10.93 -32.93
CA ILE A 203 -19.55 -11.55 -31.62
C ILE A 203 -18.69 -10.70 -30.69
N PHE A 204 -17.70 -10.00 -31.26
CA PHE A 204 -16.76 -9.19 -30.52
C PHE A 204 -17.04 -7.69 -30.66
N TYR A 205 -16.81 -6.99 -29.56
CA TYR A 205 -16.76 -5.54 -29.49
C TYR A 205 -15.33 -5.10 -29.23
N MET A 206 -14.88 -4.08 -29.95
CA MET A 206 -13.52 -3.54 -29.83
C MET A 206 -13.58 -2.10 -29.37
N GLN A 207 -12.75 -1.76 -28.37
CA GLN A 207 -12.64 -0.39 -27.85
C GLN A 207 -11.17 -0.02 -27.69
N ILE A 208 -10.82 1.22 -28.05
CA ILE A 208 -9.49 1.77 -27.77
C ILE A 208 -9.46 2.24 -26.31
N ARG A 209 -8.44 1.79 -25.58
CA ARG A 209 -8.16 2.19 -24.20
C ARG A 209 -6.71 2.66 -24.07
N LEU A 210 -6.44 3.49 -23.09
CA LEU A 210 -5.08 3.88 -22.74
C LEU A 210 -4.48 2.81 -21.81
N GLY A 211 -3.31 2.32 -22.17
CA GLY A 211 -2.51 1.38 -21.38
C GLY A 211 -1.35 2.07 -20.66
N ARG A 212 -0.36 1.29 -20.27
CA ARG A 212 0.86 1.78 -19.61
C ARG A 212 1.54 2.85 -20.49
N ASN A 213 1.99 3.93 -19.85
CA ASN A 213 2.60 5.11 -20.50
C ASN A 213 1.68 5.81 -21.53
N ALA A 214 0.39 5.85 -21.26
CA ALA A 214 -0.63 6.47 -22.12
C ALA A 214 -0.66 5.94 -23.56
N LYS A 215 -0.07 4.77 -23.84
CA LYS A 215 -0.10 4.16 -25.17
C LYS A 215 -1.47 3.56 -25.44
N PRO A 216 -2.13 3.93 -26.54
CA PRO A 216 -3.44 3.36 -26.88
C PRO A 216 -3.29 1.89 -27.27
N PHE A 217 -4.21 1.06 -26.80
CA PHE A 217 -4.35 -0.34 -27.22
C PHE A 217 -5.81 -0.70 -27.45
N LYS A 218 -6.06 -1.74 -28.24
CA LYS A 218 -7.40 -2.23 -28.53
C LYS A 218 -7.75 -3.35 -27.56
N ILE A 219 -8.78 -3.13 -26.73
CA ILE A 219 -9.38 -4.19 -25.94
C ILE A 219 -10.48 -4.88 -26.76
N ILE A 220 -10.48 -6.20 -26.72
CA ILE A 220 -11.48 -7.04 -27.41
C ILE A 220 -12.30 -7.72 -26.31
N LYS A 221 -13.62 -7.61 -26.37
CA LYS A 221 -14.53 -8.27 -25.43
C LYS A 221 -15.74 -8.86 -26.16
N TYR A 222 -16.41 -9.83 -25.54
CA TYR A 222 -17.69 -10.29 -26.05
C TYR A 222 -18.71 -9.14 -26.08
N ARG A 223 -19.56 -9.12 -27.09
CA ARG A 223 -20.64 -8.17 -27.18
C ARG A 223 -21.77 -8.58 -26.24
N THR A 224 -22.08 -7.74 -25.24
CA THR A 224 -23.11 -7.97 -24.24
C THR A 224 -24.36 -7.13 -24.43
N LEU A 225 -24.31 -6.10 -25.30
CA LEU A 225 -25.41 -5.18 -25.57
C LEU A 225 -26.10 -5.51 -26.90
N ILE A 226 -27.42 -5.33 -26.94
CA ILE A 226 -28.26 -5.42 -28.14
C ILE A 226 -27.93 -4.24 -29.07
N ARG A 227 -28.24 -4.36 -30.37
CA ARG A 227 -27.80 -3.42 -31.41
C ARG A 227 -28.24 -1.95 -31.21
N ASP A 228 -29.28 -1.69 -30.44
CA ASP A 228 -29.90 -0.37 -30.27
C ASP A 228 -29.88 0.13 -28.81
N ALA A 229 -28.88 -0.30 -28.02
CA ALA A 229 -28.75 0.03 -26.60
C ALA A 229 -27.76 1.20 -26.32
N GLU A 230 -27.38 2.01 -27.34
CA GLU A 230 -26.65 3.27 -27.21
C GLU A 230 -27.55 4.48 -27.34
#